data_0ea4a0c0b189f95ff145e5e0f96833cc
#
_entry.id   0ea4a0c0b189f95ff145e5e0f96833cc
#
_cell.length_a   1.000
_cell.length_b   1.000
_cell.length_c   1.000
_cell.angle_alpha   90.00
_cell.angle_beta   90.00
_cell.angle_gamma   90.00
#
_symmetry.space_group_name_H-M   'P 1'
#
loop_
_entity.id
_entity.type
_entity.pdbx_description
1 polymer ?
#
loop_
_entity_poly.entity_id
_entity_poly.type
_entity_poly.pdbx_seq_one_letter_code
_entity_poly.pdbx_strand_id
1 'polypeptide(L)'
;MKRLVEKIISAIKHEPYMLDEAMTSGDLFIILRDKGAQGIRGMWKSLFFGKRSGIVFAGKGVKIRHASHIRAKGGLTLGDGVYINALSKGGVELGDNVSLGAGTIIECTGVIRELGEYVKIGSHVGFAQNCFIAVR
;
A
#
# COMPACT_ATOMS: atom_id res chain seq x y z
N MET A 1 -14.56 21.93 6.93
CA MET A 1 -14.42 20.52 6.53
C MET A 1 -13.05 20.20 5.91
N LYS A 2 -12.56 21.00 4.96
CA LYS A 2 -11.25 20.76 4.35
C LYS A 2 -10.10 20.73 5.36
N ARG A 3 -10.08 21.66 6.33
CA ARG A 3 -9.04 21.69 7.36
C ARG A 3 -8.99 20.41 8.21
N LEU A 4 -10.17 19.89 8.55
CA LEU A 4 -10.23 18.64 9.31
C LEU A 4 -9.67 17.47 8.51
N VAL A 5 -10.04 17.38 7.23
CA VAL A 5 -9.54 16.36 6.33
C VAL A 5 -8.02 16.46 6.16
N GLU A 6 -7.51 17.69 5.98
CA GLU A 6 -6.07 17.94 5.88
C GLU A 6 -5.34 17.46 7.13
N LYS A 7 -5.88 17.73 8.31
CA LYS A 7 -5.30 17.27 9.58
C LYS A 7 -5.27 15.74 9.67
N ILE A 8 -6.36 15.09 9.27
CA ILE A 8 -6.45 13.63 9.30
C ILE A 8 -5.44 13.01 8.33
N ILE A 9 -5.38 13.53 7.10
CA ILE A 9 -4.45 13.02 6.09
C ILE A 9 -3.00 13.27 6.52
N SER A 10 -2.70 14.44 7.07
CA SER A 10 -1.37 14.77 7.57
C SER A 10 -0.94 13.81 8.68
N ALA A 11 -1.84 13.47 9.60
CA ALA A 11 -1.56 12.52 10.66
C ALA A 11 -1.31 11.11 10.13
N ILE A 12 -2.07 10.69 9.11
CA ILE A 12 -1.91 9.36 8.50
C ILE A 12 -0.59 9.26 7.74
N LYS A 13 -0.24 10.29 6.97
CA LYS A 13 0.95 10.29 6.11
C LYS A 13 2.22 10.73 6.82
N HIS A 14 2.13 11.21 8.04
CA HIS A 14 3.26 11.74 8.82
C HIS A 14 3.99 12.90 8.11
N GLU A 15 3.25 13.68 7.32
CA GLU A 15 3.78 14.86 6.63
C GLU A 15 2.66 15.90 6.44
N PRO A 16 3.00 17.20 6.32
CA PRO A 16 1.99 18.23 6.06
C PRO A 16 1.26 17.95 4.75
N TYR A 17 -0.05 18.12 4.76
CA TYR A 17 -0.88 17.86 3.58
C TYR A 17 -1.93 18.94 3.45
N MET A 18 -1.96 19.60 2.30
CA MET A 18 -2.94 20.63 1.98
C MET A 18 -3.73 20.23 0.74
N LEU A 19 -5.04 20.47 0.78
CA LEU A 19 -5.92 20.17 -0.34
C LEU A 19 -5.94 21.35 -1.32
N ASP A 20 -6.11 21.02 -2.61
CA ASP A 20 -6.28 22.03 -3.64
C ASP A 20 -7.57 22.82 -3.40
N GLU A 21 -7.50 24.13 -3.59
CA GLU A 21 -8.65 25.03 -3.40
C GLU A 21 -9.80 24.76 -4.39
N ALA A 22 -9.49 24.19 -5.55
CA ALA A 22 -10.50 23.84 -6.55
C ALA A 22 -11.36 22.64 -6.14
N MET A 23 -10.98 21.92 -5.08
CA MET A 23 -11.72 20.74 -4.65
C MET A 23 -13.05 21.13 -3.98
N THR A 24 -14.14 20.53 -4.46
CA THR A 24 -15.48 20.76 -3.91
C THR A 24 -15.80 19.82 -2.76
N SER A 25 -16.85 20.12 -2.01
CA SER A 25 -17.33 19.23 -0.94
C SER A 25 -17.79 17.88 -1.48
N GLY A 26 -18.38 17.85 -2.68
CA GLY A 26 -18.77 16.61 -3.34
C GLY A 26 -17.55 15.74 -3.68
N ASP A 27 -16.50 16.36 -4.18
CA ASP A 27 -15.25 15.67 -4.49
C ASP A 27 -14.63 15.07 -3.21
N LEU A 28 -14.63 15.83 -2.13
CA LEU A 28 -14.14 15.35 -0.83
C LEU A 28 -14.93 14.16 -0.35
N PHE A 29 -16.27 14.18 -0.49
CA PHE A 29 -17.11 13.07 -0.05
C PHE A 29 -16.77 11.79 -0.81
N ILE A 30 -16.59 11.87 -2.13
CA ILE A 30 -16.22 10.72 -2.97
C ILE A 30 -14.86 10.16 -2.53
N ILE A 31 -13.87 11.04 -2.34
CA ILE A 31 -12.52 10.63 -1.93
C ILE A 31 -12.56 9.98 -0.56
N LEU A 32 -13.27 10.56 0.40
CA LEU A 32 -13.35 10.01 1.75
C LEU A 32 -14.06 8.64 1.76
N ARG A 33 -15.11 8.50 0.97
CA ARG A 33 -15.82 7.23 0.83
C ARG A 33 -14.90 6.15 0.27
N ASP A 34 -14.17 6.48 -0.80
CA ASP A 34 -13.26 5.54 -1.44
C ASP A 34 -12.10 5.19 -0.52
N LYS A 35 -11.51 6.16 0.15
CA LYS A 35 -10.44 5.94 1.11
C LYS A 35 -10.90 5.12 2.32
N GLY A 36 -12.12 5.38 2.80
CA GLY A 36 -12.70 4.60 3.89
C GLY A 36 -12.86 3.12 3.52
N ALA A 37 -13.40 2.86 2.34
CA ALA A 37 -13.53 1.49 1.84
C ALA A 37 -12.16 0.83 1.64
N GLN A 38 -11.19 1.56 1.09
CA GLN A 38 -9.81 1.07 0.95
C GLN A 38 -9.17 0.78 2.30
N GLY A 39 -9.41 1.62 3.29
CA GLY A 39 -8.91 1.42 4.65
C GLY A 39 -9.46 0.15 5.29
N ILE A 40 -10.74 -0.12 5.13
CA ILE A 40 -11.37 -1.34 5.63
C ILE A 40 -10.78 -2.57 4.96
N ARG A 41 -10.66 -2.56 3.63
CA ARG A 41 -10.03 -3.67 2.90
C ARG A 41 -8.57 -3.86 3.30
N GLY A 42 -7.84 -2.77 3.45
CA GLY A 42 -6.44 -2.79 3.85
C GLY A 42 -6.25 -3.33 5.26
N MET A 43 -7.12 -2.96 6.19
CA MET A 43 -7.08 -3.49 7.55
C MET A 43 -7.24 -5.02 7.53
N TRP A 44 -8.22 -5.54 6.81
CA TRP A 44 -8.42 -6.98 6.66
C TRP A 44 -7.19 -7.68 6.13
N LYS A 45 -6.65 -7.19 5.00
CA LYS A 45 -5.51 -7.84 4.34
C LYS A 45 -4.24 -7.73 5.18
N SER A 46 -4.03 -6.61 5.86
CA SER A 46 -2.83 -6.39 6.65
C SER A 46 -2.80 -7.15 7.98
N LEU A 47 -3.93 -7.73 8.40
CA LEU A 47 -3.94 -8.61 9.56
C LEU A 47 -3.01 -9.82 9.39
N PHE A 48 -2.78 -10.23 8.16
CA PHE A 48 -1.94 -11.39 7.84
C PHE A 48 -0.48 -11.02 7.59
N PHE A 49 -0.12 -9.73 7.63
CA PHE A 49 1.27 -9.30 7.49
C PHE A 49 2.10 -9.78 8.67
N GLY A 50 3.37 -10.08 8.41
CA GLY A 50 4.31 -10.42 9.46
C GLY A 50 4.53 -9.28 10.44
N LYS A 51 4.58 -8.04 9.95
CA LYS A 51 4.67 -6.84 10.77
C LYS A 51 3.95 -5.68 10.08
N ARG A 52 3.21 -4.91 10.86
CA ARG A 52 2.50 -3.73 10.37
C ARG A 52 2.58 -2.63 11.43
N SER A 53 2.96 -1.43 11.01
CA SER A 53 3.08 -0.28 11.93
C SER A 53 2.22 0.91 11.52
N GLY A 54 1.60 0.90 10.35
CA GLY A 54 0.78 2.01 9.85
C GLY A 54 -0.53 1.54 9.26
N ILE A 55 -1.24 2.48 8.65
CA ILE A 55 -2.53 2.20 8.00
C ILE A 55 -2.27 1.69 6.59
N VAL A 56 -2.97 0.62 6.22
CA VAL A 56 -2.92 0.05 4.88
C VAL A 56 -4.23 0.36 4.16
N PHE A 57 -4.14 0.96 2.99
CA PHE A 57 -5.25 1.19 2.09
C PHE A 57 -5.15 0.21 0.93
N ALA A 58 -6.20 -0.53 0.66
CA ALA A 58 -6.22 -1.50 -0.44
C ALA A 58 -7.37 -1.24 -1.39
N GLY A 59 -7.06 -1.10 -2.68
CA GLY A 59 -8.05 -0.97 -3.74
C GLY A 59 -8.82 -2.27 -3.96
N LYS A 60 -9.68 -2.28 -4.97
CA LYS A 60 -10.45 -3.45 -5.36
C LYS A 60 -9.55 -4.46 -6.07
N GLY A 61 -9.78 -5.74 -5.83
CA GLY A 61 -9.08 -6.81 -6.53
C GLY A 61 -7.61 -6.98 -6.12
N VAL A 62 -7.19 -6.39 -5.01
CA VAL A 62 -5.85 -6.60 -4.48
C VAL A 62 -5.71 -8.04 -4.00
N LYS A 63 -4.64 -8.71 -4.44
CA LYS A 63 -4.32 -10.08 -4.04
C LYS A 63 -2.94 -10.12 -3.41
N ILE A 64 -2.86 -10.71 -2.24
CA ILE A 64 -1.59 -10.86 -1.51
C ILE A 64 -1.44 -12.32 -1.13
N ARG A 65 -0.35 -12.92 -1.60
CA ARG A 65 0.03 -14.29 -1.26
C ARG A 65 1.23 -14.28 -0.33
N HIS A 66 1.23 -15.17 0.65
CA HIS A 66 2.28 -15.27 1.66
C HIS A 66 2.47 -13.97 2.43
N ALA A 67 1.36 -13.37 2.85
CA ALA A 67 1.35 -12.07 3.53
C ALA A 67 2.21 -12.03 4.79
N SER A 68 2.44 -13.17 5.45
CA SER A 68 3.29 -13.25 6.64
C SER A 68 4.75 -12.84 6.36
N HIS A 69 5.18 -12.83 5.11
CA HIS A 69 6.50 -12.38 4.70
C HIS A 69 6.58 -10.87 4.45
N ILE A 70 5.47 -10.14 4.60
CA ILE A 70 5.43 -8.69 4.41
C ILE A 70 5.64 -7.98 5.73
N ARG A 71 6.56 -7.01 5.74
CA ARG A 71 6.79 -6.11 6.86
C ARG A 71 6.60 -4.67 6.38
N ALA A 72 5.53 -4.02 6.82
CA ALA A 72 5.22 -2.64 6.48
C ALA A 72 5.53 -1.75 7.68
N LYS A 73 6.47 -0.82 7.52
CA LYS A 73 6.94 0.05 8.61
C LYS A 73 6.07 1.28 8.81
N GLY A 74 5.17 1.57 7.91
CA GLY A 74 4.32 2.75 8.00
C GLY A 74 3.13 2.64 7.07
N GLY A 75 2.64 3.78 6.59
CA GLY A 75 1.51 3.85 5.67
C GLY A 75 1.78 3.13 4.36
N LEU A 76 0.80 2.41 3.86
CA LEU A 76 0.89 1.67 2.62
C LEU A 76 -0.40 1.85 1.83
N THR A 77 -0.29 2.21 0.56
CA THR A 77 -1.44 2.32 -0.34
C THR A 77 -1.26 1.37 -1.51
N LEU A 78 -2.21 0.47 -1.68
CA LEU A 78 -2.23 -0.50 -2.77
C LEU A 78 -3.35 -0.12 -3.73
N GLY A 79 -3.02 0.19 -4.98
CA GLY A 79 -4.00 0.51 -6.01
C GLY A 79 -4.82 -0.71 -6.41
N ASP A 80 -5.86 -0.48 -7.23
CA ASP A 80 -6.72 -1.55 -7.71
C ASP A 80 -5.92 -2.61 -8.47
N GLY A 81 -6.21 -3.87 -8.20
CA GLY A 81 -5.60 -4.99 -8.91
C GLY A 81 -4.13 -5.25 -8.58
N VAL A 82 -3.58 -4.62 -7.55
CA VAL A 82 -2.21 -4.89 -7.12
C VAL A 82 -2.10 -6.36 -6.69
N TYR A 83 -1.04 -7.02 -7.15
CA TYR A 83 -0.75 -8.41 -6.81
C TYR A 83 0.62 -8.49 -6.16
N ILE A 84 0.69 -9.14 -4.99
CA ILE A 84 1.96 -9.35 -4.29
C ILE A 84 2.07 -10.84 -3.94
N ASN A 85 3.12 -11.47 -4.44
CA ASN A 85 3.56 -12.77 -3.95
C ASN A 85 4.84 -12.53 -3.17
N ALA A 86 4.75 -12.60 -1.85
CA ALA A 86 5.83 -12.18 -0.95
C ALA A 86 6.73 -13.32 -0.51
N LEU A 87 6.55 -14.52 -1.05
CA LEU A 87 7.37 -15.68 -0.68
C LEU A 87 8.80 -15.49 -1.16
N SER A 88 9.70 -15.23 -0.22
CA SER A 88 11.13 -15.06 -0.48
C SER A 88 11.89 -15.30 0.82
N LYS A 89 13.21 -15.48 0.73
CA LYS A 89 14.05 -15.75 1.91
C LYS A 89 13.99 -14.62 2.93
N GLY A 90 14.10 -13.36 2.46
CA GLY A 90 14.07 -12.19 3.31
C GLY A 90 12.72 -11.47 3.37
N GLY A 91 11.74 -11.89 2.57
CA GLY A 91 10.41 -11.29 2.53
C GLY A 91 10.36 -9.96 1.78
N VAL A 92 9.24 -9.25 1.94
CA VAL A 92 9.02 -7.92 1.37
C VAL A 92 9.00 -6.92 2.51
N GLU A 93 9.94 -5.97 2.50
CA GLU A 93 10.01 -4.90 3.48
C GLU A 93 9.62 -3.57 2.82
N LEU A 94 8.62 -2.92 3.39
CA LEU A 94 8.09 -1.66 2.89
C LEU A 94 8.31 -0.58 3.94
N GLY A 95 8.88 0.54 3.53
CA GLY A 95 9.08 1.69 4.41
C GLY A 95 7.76 2.41 4.71
N ASP A 96 7.87 3.65 5.22
CA ASP A 96 6.70 4.48 5.48
C ASP A 96 6.25 5.18 4.21
N ASN A 97 4.93 5.41 4.09
CA ASN A 97 4.33 6.16 2.98
C ASN A 97 4.72 5.61 1.61
N VAL A 98 4.51 4.33 1.41
CA VAL A 98 4.75 3.65 0.13
C VAL A 98 3.42 3.49 -0.60
N SER A 99 3.41 3.74 -1.90
CA SER A 99 2.23 3.50 -2.72
C SER A 99 2.57 2.70 -3.96
N LEU A 100 1.74 1.71 -4.25
CA LEU A 100 1.84 0.89 -5.45
C LEU A 100 0.66 1.23 -6.35
N GLY A 101 0.95 1.68 -7.57
CA GLY A 101 -0.07 2.03 -8.55
C GLY A 101 -0.91 0.82 -8.97
N ALA A 102 -2.10 1.09 -9.51
CA ALA A 102 -3.01 0.03 -9.95
C ALA A 102 -2.34 -0.95 -10.91
N GLY A 103 -2.58 -2.23 -10.72
CA GLY A 103 -2.04 -3.29 -11.56
C GLY A 103 -0.57 -3.61 -11.34
N THR A 104 0.10 -2.99 -10.38
CA THR A 104 1.49 -3.29 -10.05
C THR A 104 1.60 -4.70 -9.48
N ILE A 105 2.63 -5.42 -9.91
CA ILE A 105 2.88 -6.81 -9.52
C ILE A 105 4.24 -6.89 -8.84
N ILE A 106 4.28 -7.49 -7.65
CA ILE A 106 5.53 -7.89 -7.00
C ILE A 106 5.53 -9.42 -6.96
N GLU A 107 6.46 -10.03 -7.68
CA GLU A 107 6.60 -11.49 -7.75
C GLU A 107 7.95 -11.89 -7.18
N CYS A 108 7.95 -12.42 -5.97
CA CYS A 108 9.21 -12.75 -5.28
C CYS A 108 9.70 -14.17 -5.56
N THR A 109 8.84 -15.04 -6.05
CA THR A 109 9.23 -16.44 -6.29
C THR A 109 8.48 -17.00 -7.49
N GLY A 110 9.22 -17.27 -8.54
CA GLY A 110 8.69 -17.99 -9.70
C GLY A 110 8.87 -19.51 -9.59
N VAL A 111 9.80 -19.99 -8.75
CA VAL A 111 10.12 -21.41 -8.61
C VAL A 111 10.33 -21.76 -7.15
N ILE A 112 9.55 -22.72 -6.64
CA ILE A 112 9.61 -23.07 -5.21
C ILE A 112 10.88 -23.82 -4.80
N ARG A 113 11.64 -24.33 -5.75
CA ARG A 113 12.91 -25.02 -5.48
C ARG A 113 14.01 -24.05 -5.06
N GLU A 114 13.88 -22.78 -5.46
CA GLU A 114 14.87 -21.76 -5.19
C GLU A 114 14.12 -20.45 -4.97
N LEU A 115 13.98 -20.04 -3.72
CA LEU A 115 13.27 -18.83 -3.38
C LEU A 115 14.08 -17.59 -3.74
N GLY A 116 13.41 -16.52 -4.16
CA GLY A 116 14.03 -15.22 -4.32
C GLY A 116 14.60 -14.70 -3.00
N GLU A 117 15.54 -13.75 -3.07
CA GLU A 117 16.22 -13.24 -1.88
C GLU A 117 15.32 -12.33 -1.05
N TYR A 118 14.99 -11.15 -1.51
CA TYR A 118 14.09 -10.23 -0.81
C TYR A 118 13.74 -9.04 -1.70
N VAL A 119 12.72 -8.28 -1.26
CA VAL A 119 12.40 -6.96 -1.80
C VAL A 119 12.45 -5.98 -0.65
N LYS A 120 13.15 -4.87 -0.82
CA LYS A 120 13.18 -3.78 0.15
C LYS A 120 12.85 -2.48 -0.55
N ILE A 121 11.77 -1.83 -0.11
CA ILE A 121 11.34 -0.55 -0.66
C ILE A 121 11.44 0.49 0.46
N GLY A 122 12.15 1.58 0.18
CA GLY A 122 12.35 2.66 1.14
C GLY A 122 11.07 3.45 1.41
N SER A 123 11.18 4.47 2.24
CA SER A 123 10.06 5.34 2.60
C SER A 123 9.80 6.38 1.51
N HIS A 124 8.54 6.82 1.41
CA HIS A 124 8.10 7.86 0.46
C HIS A 124 8.32 7.47 -1.00
N VAL A 125 8.16 6.19 -1.31
CA VAL A 125 8.31 5.67 -2.66
C VAL A 125 6.93 5.42 -3.28
N GLY A 126 6.73 5.92 -4.50
CA GLY A 126 5.52 5.67 -5.27
C GLY A 126 5.85 4.96 -6.57
N PHE A 127 5.10 3.91 -6.86
CA PHE A 127 5.19 3.21 -8.14
C PHE A 127 4.02 3.64 -9.03
N ALA A 128 4.30 3.90 -10.31
CA ALA A 128 3.27 4.15 -11.29
C ALA A 128 2.42 2.90 -11.52
N GLN A 129 1.36 3.04 -12.30
CA GLN A 129 0.49 1.91 -12.64
C GLN A 129 1.24 0.86 -13.47
N ASN A 130 0.85 -0.39 -13.28
CA ASN A 130 1.33 -1.53 -14.05
C ASN A 130 2.86 -1.75 -14.01
N CYS A 131 3.49 -1.41 -12.89
CA CYS A 131 4.89 -1.75 -12.67
C CYS A 131 5.03 -3.24 -12.37
N PHE A 132 6.15 -3.82 -12.77
CA PHE A 132 6.44 -5.22 -12.50
C PHE A 132 7.78 -5.33 -11.78
N ILE A 133 7.74 -5.92 -10.60
CA ILE A 133 8.93 -6.15 -9.78
C ILE A 133 9.09 -7.65 -9.58
N ALA A 134 10.18 -8.19 -10.09
CA ALA A 134 10.48 -9.62 -9.92
C ALA A 134 11.81 -9.78 -9.20
N VAL A 135 11.90 -10.82 -8.39
CA VAL A 135 13.09 -11.13 -7.60
C VAL A 135 13.48 -12.58 -7.81
N ARG A 136 14.77 -12.81 -7.91
CA ARG A 136 15.34 -14.18 -7.96
C ARG A 136 16.33 -14.42 -6.86
#